data_338c530b524ee336779ba8fc03b303b0
#
_entry.id   338c530b524ee336779ba8fc03b303b0
#
_cell.length_a   1.000
_cell.length_b   1.000
_cell.length_c   1.000
_cell.angle_alpha   90.00
_cell.angle_beta   90.00
_cell.angle_gamma   90.00
#
_symmetry.space_group_name_H-M   'P 1'
#
loop_
_entity.id
_entity.type
_entity.pdbx_description
1 polymer ?
#
loop_
_entity_poly.entity_id
_entity_poly.type
_entity_poly.pdbx_seq_one_letter_code
_entity_poly.pdbx_strand_id
1 'polypeptide(L)'
;TASGEIRKRTGAKVGISSAYDMACPDLHLEDGQELQFGKHTIRSIHTPGHTSGCLSYQVGNMVFTGDALLVRGCGRTDFQEGSSEKLFHSVRDKIFNLPDNTIVYPAHDYKGFTKTSIELEKRLNPRLKLEVNKEQFIEIMSNLKLAYPKKIQEAVPANLQCGLPLKSEILNSGFVDGIPTVTPEDLHTKLGHVKVIDVRGPDEYNNELGHIPSADLATLGPQLDKKLDGEDRQEELVFVCRSGKRSAEATKMAMHKGFEKVYSLQGGMLRWNELRFPFERDMGGS
;
A
#
# COMPACT_ATOMS: atom_id res chain seq x y z
N THR A 1 -4.60 -7.02 -7.13
CA THR A 1 -5.81 -7.50 -6.44
C THR A 1 -7.06 -7.08 -7.19
N ALA A 2 -8.16 -7.79 -6.97
CA ALA A 2 -9.49 -7.45 -7.50
C ALA A 2 -10.46 -7.05 -6.39
N SER A 3 -9.97 -6.76 -5.19
CA SER A 3 -10.81 -6.52 -4.00
C SER A 3 -11.76 -5.34 -4.19
N GLY A 4 -11.30 -4.23 -4.78
CA GLY A 4 -12.14 -3.07 -5.07
C GLY A 4 -13.26 -3.37 -6.07
N GLU A 5 -12.97 -4.14 -7.12
CA GLU A 5 -13.97 -4.56 -8.10
C GLU A 5 -15.00 -5.53 -7.50
N ILE A 6 -14.54 -6.48 -6.67
CA ILE A 6 -15.45 -7.38 -5.94
C ILE A 6 -16.36 -6.58 -5.02
N ARG A 7 -15.80 -5.64 -4.23
CA ARG A 7 -16.60 -4.74 -3.38
C ARG A 7 -17.65 -3.99 -4.17
N LYS A 8 -17.29 -3.39 -5.29
CA LYS A 8 -18.21 -2.64 -6.15
C LYS A 8 -19.37 -3.49 -6.67
N ARG A 9 -19.11 -4.76 -7.04
CA ARG A 9 -20.11 -5.67 -7.59
C ARG A 9 -21.02 -6.30 -6.53
N THR A 10 -20.49 -6.55 -5.34
CA THR A 10 -21.16 -7.41 -4.35
C THR A 10 -21.52 -6.69 -3.05
N GLY A 11 -20.97 -5.49 -2.80
CA GLY A 11 -21.04 -4.81 -1.52
C GLY A 11 -20.22 -5.46 -0.41
N ALA A 12 -19.37 -6.46 -0.74
CA ALA A 12 -18.48 -7.10 0.24
C ALA A 12 -17.46 -6.10 0.79
N LYS A 13 -17.21 -6.15 2.10
CA LYS A 13 -16.18 -5.34 2.73
C LYS A 13 -14.79 -5.90 2.44
N VAL A 14 -13.82 -5.00 2.27
CA VAL A 14 -12.40 -5.32 2.08
C VAL A 14 -11.68 -5.13 3.40
N GLY A 15 -11.06 -6.18 3.93
CA GLY A 15 -10.23 -6.12 5.13
C GLY A 15 -8.74 -6.32 4.79
N ILE A 16 -7.87 -5.55 5.42
CA ILE A 16 -6.42 -5.71 5.35
C ILE A 16 -5.82 -5.63 6.76
N SER A 17 -4.52 -5.92 6.86
CA SER A 17 -3.76 -5.70 8.10
C SER A 17 -3.76 -4.23 8.51
N SER A 18 -3.93 -3.98 9.82
CA SER A 18 -3.71 -2.66 10.44
C SER A 18 -2.27 -2.14 10.31
N ALA A 19 -1.31 -3.00 9.94
CA ALA A 19 0.06 -2.60 9.65
C ALA A 19 0.21 -1.81 8.34
N TYR A 20 -0.82 -1.80 7.48
CA TYR A 20 -0.82 -1.00 6.25
C TYR A 20 -1.70 0.24 6.39
N ASP A 21 -1.10 1.38 6.14
CA ASP A 21 -1.79 2.66 6.00
C ASP A 21 -2.30 2.82 4.56
N MET A 22 -3.49 2.24 4.30
CA MET A 22 -4.17 2.31 2.99
C MET A 22 -5.57 2.90 3.14
N ALA A 23 -5.98 3.71 2.18
CA ALA A 23 -7.28 4.38 2.21
C ALA A 23 -8.44 3.51 1.68
N CYS A 24 -8.15 2.49 0.91
CA CYS A 24 -9.19 1.73 0.20
C CYS A 24 -9.90 0.61 1.00
N PRO A 25 -9.36 0.01 2.07
CA PRO A 25 -10.04 -1.03 2.82
C PRO A 25 -11.16 -0.46 3.71
N ASP A 26 -12.15 -1.32 3.97
CA ASP A 26 -13.26 -1.00 4.88
C ASP A 26 -12.96 -1.41 6.33
N LEU A 27 -12.00 -2.32 6.51
CA LEU A 27 -11.61 -2.88 7.80
C LEU A 27 -10.09 -2.99 7.91
N HIS A 28 -9.56 -2.54 9.03
CA HIS A 28 -8.18 -2.80 9.44
C HIS A 28 -8.17 -3.91 10.48
N LEU A 29 -7.50 -5.03 10.16
CA LEU A 29 -7.54 -6.24 10.96
C LEU A 29 -6.31 -6.34 11.88
N GLU A 30 -6.57 -6.50 13.16
CA GLU A 30 -5.55 -6.73 14.18
C GLU A 30 -5.18 -8.21 14.31
N ASP A 31 -4.03 -8.49 14.95
CA ASP A 31 -3.62 -9.86 15.27
C ASP A 31 -4.62 -10.51 16.25
N GLY A 32 -5.09 -11.68 15.90
CA GLY A 32 -6.06 -12.43 16.70
C GLY A 32 -7.51 -11.96 16.60
N GLN A 33 -7.79 -10.93 15.80
CA GLN A 33 -9.17 -10.44 15.61
C GLN A 33 -10.05 -11.51 14.96
N GLU A 34 -11.29 -11.62 15.45
CA GLU A 34 -12.29 -12.55 14.96
C GLU A 34 -13.39 -11.83 14.18
N LEU A 35 -13.72 -12.38 13.02
CA LEU A 35 -14.83 -11.94 12.16
C LEU A 35 -15.83 -13.07 11.99
N GLN A 36 -17.12 -12.77 12.17
CA GLN A 36 -18.19 -13.73 11.97
C GLN A 36 -18.70 -13.72 10.53
N PHE A 37 -18.87 -14.89 9.93
CA PHE A 37 -19.59 -15.04 8.66
C PHE A 37 -20.51 -16.28 8.71
N GLY A 38 -21.80 -16.04 8.72
CA GLY A 38 -22.79 -17.08 9.01
C GLY A 38 -22.51 -17.73 10.37
N LYS A 39 -22.35 -19.05 10.39
CA LYS A 39 -22.03 -19.84 11.61
C LYS A 39 -20.53 -20.04 11.83
N HIS A 40 -19.69 -19.47 11.01
CA HIS A 40 -18.24 -19.64 11.06
C HIS A 40 -17.55 -18.38 11.55
N THR A 41 -16.37 -18.55 12.15
CA THR A 41 -15.48 -17.50 12.59
C THR A 41 -14.20 -17.56 11.79
N ILE A 42 -13.76 -16.41 11.27
CA ILE A 42 -12.40 -16.22 10.71
C ILE A 42 -11.58 -15.51 11.76
N ARG A 43 -10.44 -16.06 12.13
CA ARG A 43 -9.46 -15.42 13.00
C ARG A 43 -8.27 -14.94 12.15
N SER A 44 -7.93 -13.64 12.23
CA SER A 44 -6.73 -13.10 11.63
C SER A 44 -5.50 -13.42 12.48
N ILE A 45 -4.39 -13.73 11.82
CA ILE A 45 -3.08 -13.98 12.45
C ILE A 45 -2.06 -13.12 11.70
N HIS A 46 -1.45 -12.16 12.38
CA HIS A 46 -0.37 -11.37 11.78
C HIS A 46 0.83 -12.28 11.50
N THR A 47 1.20 -12.38 10.22
CA THR A 47 2.32 -13.20 9.74
C THR A 47 3.28 -12.38 8.86
N PRO A 48 3.87 -11.28 9.40
CA PRO A 48 4.78 -10.45 8.64
C PRO A 48 6.05 -11.21 8.24
N GLY A 49 6.66 -10.75 7.16
CA GLY A 49 7.96 -11.24 6.71
C GLY A 49 8.09 -11.42 5.20
N HIS A 50 7.06 -11.91 4.49
CA HIS A 50 6.98 -11.74 3.04
C HIS A 50 6.72 -10.27 2.67
N THR A 51 5.76 -9.65 3.37
CA THR A 51 5.59 -8.21 3.48
C THR A 51 5.34 -7.85 4.94
N SER A 52 5.39 -6.54 5.29
CA SER A 52 5.14 -6.08 6.68
C SER A 52 3.71 -6.33 7.15
N GLY A 53 2.73 -6.31 6.24
CA GLY A 53 1.31 -6.46 6.56
C GLY A 53 0.69 -7.81 6.21
N CYS A 54 1.48 -8.87 6.02
CA CYS A 54 0.92 -10.20 5.75
C CYS A 54 0.02 -10.69 6.89
N LEU A 55 -1.15 -11.22 6.51
CA LEU A 55 -2.10 -11.91 7.39
C LEU A 55 -2.29 -13.35 6.93
N SER A 56 -2.40 -14.25 7.89
CA SER A 56 -2.98 -15.58 7.71
C SER A 56 -4.36 -15.62 8.33
N TYR A 57 -5.23 -16.46 7.82
CA TYR A 57 -6.62 -16.58 8.30
C TYR A 57 -6.94 -18.01 8.72
N GLN A 58 -7.36 -18.18 9.97
CA GLN A 58 -7.80 -19.47 10.48
C GLN A 58 -9.31 -19.58 10.44
N VAL A 59 -9.82 -20.70 9.93
CA VAL A 59 -11.25 -21.05 9.92
C VAL A 59 -11.38 -22.52 10.33
N GLY A 60 -11.87 -22.76 11.56
CA GLY A 60 -11.94 -24.12 12.08
C GLY A 60 -10.59 -24.83 12.06
N ASN A 61 -10.52 -25.98 11.38
CA ASN A 61 -9.27 -26.77 11.21
C ASN A 61 -8.49 -26.41 9.92
N MET A 62 -8.66 -25.22 9.39
CA MET A 62 -7.97 -24.74 8.19
C MET A 62 -7.24 -23.43 8.48
N VAL A 63 -6.09 -23.23 7.84
CA VAL A 63 -5.38 -21.95 7.84
C VAL A 63 -4.99 -21.57 6.41
N PHE A 64 -5.31 -20.35 6.03
CA PHE A 64 -4.95 -19.72 4.75
C PHE A 64 -3.74 -18.83 5.00
N THR A 65 -2.58 -19.25 4.53
CA THR A 65 -1.29 -18.66 4.95
C THR A 65 -0.74 -17.61 4.00
N GLY A 66 -1.43 -17.35 2.89
CA GLY A 66 -0.87 -16.46 1.87
C GLY A 66 0.51 -16.95 1.43
N ASP A 67 1.47 -16.03 1.39
CA ASP A 67 2.86 -16.30 1.07
C ASP A 67 3.74 -16.47 2.34
N ALA A 68 3.18 -16.46 3.54
CA ALA A 68 3.95 -16.73 4.74
C ALA A 68 4.46 -18.18 4.77
N LEU A 69 3.59 -19.15 4.45
CA LEU A 69 3.95 -20.57 4.39
C LEU A 69 3.36 -21.20 3.12
N LEU A 70 4.23 -21.76 2.28
CA LEU A 70 3.87 -22.52 1.08
C LEU A 70 4.12 -24.02 1.29
N VAL A 71 3.57 -24.87 0.42
CA VAL A 71 3.89 -26.29 0.47
C VAL A 71 5.37 -26.50 0.17
N ARG A 72 6.11 -26.99 1.18
CA ARG A 72 7.58 -27.19 1.11
C ARG A 72 8.33 -25.90 0.73
N GLY A 73 7.89 -24.75 1.27
CA GLY A 73 8.53 -23.47 1.03
C GLY A 73 7.91 -22.34 1.82
N CYS A 74 8.29 -21.12 1.46
CA CYS A 74 7.73 -19.88 1.97
C CYS A 74 7.90 -18.78 0.91
N GLY A 75 7.20 -17.68 1.06
CA GLY A 75 7.37 -16.49 0.23
C GLY A 75 8.78 -15.91 0.35
N ARG A 76 9.16 -15.12 -0.64
CA ARG A 76 10.42 -14.34 -0.61
C ARG A 76 10.31 -13.20 0.41
N THR A 77 11.47 -12.72 0.87
CA THR A 77 11.55 -11.69 1.92
C THR A 77 12.41 -10.49 1.53
N ASP A 78 12.76 -10.38 0.25
CA ASP A 78 13.67 -9.39 -0.30
C ASP A 78 12.95 -8.20 -0.97
N PHE A 79 11.62 -8.07 -0.77
CA PHE A 79 10.80 -6.96 -1.26
C PHE A 79 9.83 -6.43 -0.21
N GLN A 80 9.29 -5.22 -0.44
CA GLN A 80 8.11 -4.68 0.23
C GLN A 80 8.20 -4.75 1.75
N GLU A 81 9.30 -4.28 2.32
CA GLU A 81 9.57 -4.34 3.76
C GLU A 81 9.62 -5.78 4.29
N GLY A 82 10.00 -6.73 3.42
CA GLY A 82 10.19 -8.13 3.77
C GLY A 82 11.30 -8.32 4.80
N SER A 83 11.20 -9.37 5.59
CA SER A 83 12.17 -9.74 6.61
C SER A 83 12.17 -11.23 6.85
N SER A 84 13.30 -11.89 6.61
CA SER A 84 13.45 -13.31 6.88
C SER A 84 13.28 -13.63 8.36
N GLU A 85 13.79 -12.79 9.25
CA GLU A 85 13.64 -12.98 10.70
C GLU A 85 12.17 -12.91 11.11
N LYS A 86 11.42 -11.89 10.67
CA LYS A 86 9.98 -11.79 10.95
C LYS A 86 9.21 -12.98 10.39
N LEU A 87 9.54 -13.45 9.18
CA LEU A 87 8.88 -14.59 8.56
C LEU A 87 9.13 -15.88 9.36
N PHE A 88 10.36 -16.10 9.82
CA PHE A 88 10.69 -17.24 10.69
C PHE A 88 9.79 -17.25 11.93
N HIS A 89 9.74 -16.15 12.65
CA HIS A 89 8.90 -16.01 13.85
C HIS A 89 7.41 -16.16 13.53
N SER A 90 6.92 -15.58 12.45
CA SER A 90 5.53 -15.71 12.01
C SER A 90 5.13 -17.17 11.79
N VAL A 91 6.00 -17.97 11.18
CA VAL A 91 5.70 -19.37 10.93
C VAL A 91 5.94 -20.22 12.17
N ARG A 92 7.07 -20.06 12.83
CA ARG A 92 7.49 -20.95 13.93
C ARG A 92 6.70 -20.70 15.21
N ASP A 93 6.43 -19.44 15.53
CA ASP A 93 5.82 -19.06 16.81
C ASP A 93 4.29 -18.90 16.71
N LYS A 94 3.74 -18.77 15.49
CA LYS A 94 2.29 -18.60 15.32
C LYS A 94 1.67 -19.75 14.51
N ILE A 95 2.08 -19.94 13.24
CA ILE A 95 1.45 -20.94 12.36
C ILE A 95 1.74 -22.36 12.86
N PHE A 96 2.98 -22.68 13.24
CA PHE A 96 3.34 -24.01 13.74
C PHE A 96 2.83 -24.32 15.16
N ASN A 97 2.30 -23.31 15.87
CA ASN A 97 1.60 -23.54 17.14
C ASN A 97 0.13 -23.96 16.96
N LEU A 98 -0.39 -23.94 15.73
CA LEU A 98 -1.68 -24.54 15.42
C LEU A 98 -1.58 -26.07 15.53
N PRO A 99 -2.71 -26.79 15.77
CA PRO A 99 -2.74 -28.24 15.82
C PRO A 99 -2.09 -28.88 14.59
N ASP A 100 -1.38 -29.97 14.77
CA ASP A 100 -0.63 -30.68 13.71
C ASP A 100 -1.50 -31.12 12.53
N ASN A 101 -2.76 -31.45 12.79
CA ASN A 101 -3.74 -31.82 11.77
C ASN A 101 -4.41 -30.63 11.07
N THR A 102 -4.04 -29.39 11.40
CA THR A 102 -4.56 -28.20 10.72
C THR A 102 -4.14 -28.21 9.25
N ILE A 103 -5.11 -28.05 8.37
CA ILE A 103 -4.89 -28.03 6.91
C ILE A 103 -4.41 -26.63 6.51
N VAL A 104 -3.30 -26.57 5.79
CA VAL A 104 -2.71 -25.31 5.29
C VAL A 104 -3.07 -25.13 3.82
N TYR A 105 -3.63 -23.98 3.49
CA TYR A 105 -3.91 -23.52 2.13
C TYR A 105 -3.04 -22.29 1.81
N PRO A 106 -2.00 -22.45 0.98
CA PRO A 106 -1.14 -21.34 0.56
C PRO A 106 -1.77 -20.51 -0.56
N ALA A 107 -1.26 -19.30 -0.81
CA ALA A 107 -1.69 -18.48 -1.93
C ALA A 107 -1.12 -18.96 -3.28
N HIS A 108 0.09 -19.52 -3.26
CA HIS A 108 0.77 -20.00 -4.46
C HIS A 108 1.23 -21.44 -4.31
N ASP A 109 1.21 -22.16 -5.43
CA ASP A 109 1.88 -23.45 -5.57
C ASP A 109 2.69 -23.51 -6.86
N TYR A 110 3.89 -24.04 -6.75
CA TYR A 110 4.83 -24.19 -7.86
C TYR A 110 5.17 -25.63 -8.18
N LYS A 111 4.50 -26.60 -7.51
CA LYS A 111 4.84 -28.02 -7.56
C LYS A 111 3.63 -28.96 -7.74
N GLY A 112 2.44 -28.43 -7.96
CA GLY A 112 1.21 -29.22 -8.13
C GLY A 112 0.49 -29.57 -6.81
N PHE A 113 0.80 -28.88 -5.70
CA PHE A 113 0.17 -29.10 -4.41
C PHE A 113 -0.81 -27.97 -4.07
N THR A 114 -2.04 -28.32 -3.75
CA THR A 114 -3.08 -27.33 -3.37
C THR A 114 -3.18 -27.10 -1.87
N LYS A 115 -2.70 -28.05 -1.04
CA LYS A 115 -2.75 -28.00 0.42
C LYS A 115 -1.68 -28.89 1.05
N THR A 116 -1.44 -28.64 2.33
CA THR A 116 -0.57 -29.45 3.20
C THR A 116 -1.13 -29.46 4.62
N SER A 117 -0.39 -29.93 5.62
CA SER A 117 -0.74 -29.81 7.03
C SER A 117 0.42 -29.21 7.84
N ILE A 118 0.11 -28.71 9.01
CA ILE A 118 1.12 -28.18 9.95
C ILE A 118 2.17 -29.26 10.26
N GLU A 119 1.75 -30.49 10.55
CA GLU A 119 2.68 -31.61 10.79
C GLU A 119 3.64 -31.83 9.62
N LEU A 120 3.12 -31.87 8.40
CA LEU A 120 3.95 -32.12 7.22
C LEU A 120 4.94 -30.97 6.97
N GLU A 121 4.57 -29.72 7.21
CA GLU A 121 5.50 -28.60 7.06
C GLU A 121 6.54 -28.55 8.17
N LYS A 122 6.19 -28.88 9.41
CA LYS A 122 7.16 -29.07 10.52
C LYS A 122 8.24 -30.08 10.20
N ARG A 123 7.88 -31.15 9.49
CA ARG A 123 8.80 -32.28 9.19
C ARG A 123 9.54 -32.13 7.87
N LEU A 124 8.89 -31.63 6.84
CA LEU A 124 9.35 -31.77 5.45
C LEU A 124 9.66 -30.44 4.75
N ASN A 125 9.34 -29.29 5.36
CA ASN A 125 9.66 -27.99 4.73
C ASN A 125 11.19 -27.79 4.71
N PRO A 126 11.82 -27.68 3.53
CA PRO A 126 13.29 -27.61 3.44
C PRO A 126 13.87 -26.33 4.05
N ARG A 127 13.03 -25.29 4.31
CA ARG A 127 13.46 -24.01 4.85
C ARG A 127 13.05 -23.82 6.31
N LEU A 128 11.88 -24.35 6.71
CA LEU A 128 11.21 -24.02 7.97
C LEU A 128 10.97 -25.22 8.89
N LYS A 129 11.35 -26.47 8.49
CA LYS A 129 11.21 -27.64 9.35
C LYS A 129 11.88 -27.42 10.71
N LEU A 130 11.46 -28.19 11.71
CA LEU A 130 11.86 -27.97 13.12
C LEU A 130 13.37 -27.98 13.37
N GLU A 131 14.15 -28.74 12.59
CA GLU A 131 15.60 -28.83 12.71
C GLU A 131 16.34 -27.58 12.17
N VAL A 132 15.68 -26.74 11.39
CA VAL A 132 16.27 -25.49 10.86
C VAL A 132 16.10 -24.38 11.90
N ASN A 133 17.20 -23.84 12.41
CA ASN A 133 17.15 -22.70 13.31
C ASN A 133 17.01 -21.35 12.53
N LYS A 134 16.85 -20.25 13.27
CA LYS A 134 16.62 -18.92 12.69
C LYS A 134 17.77 -18.45 11.80
N GLU A 135 19.00 -18.64 12.25
CA GLU A 135 20.22 -18.24 11.54
C GLU A 135 20.36 -18.98 10.22
N GLN A 136 20.16 -20.30 10.25
CA GLN A 136 20.14 -21.13 9.04
C GLN A 136 19.03 -20.73 8.07
N PHE A 137 17.84 -20.40 8.59
CA PHE A 137 16.75 -19.92 7.75
C PHE A 137 17.10 -18.59 7.07
N ILE A 138 17.65 -17.63 7.81
CA ILE A 138 18.08 -16.33 7.25
C ILE A 138 19.16 -16.55 6.17
N GLU A 139 20.12 -17.43 6.40
CA GLU A 139 21.13 -17.78 5.41
C GLU A 139 20.53 -18.43 4.15
N ILE A 140 19.61 -19.39 4.31
CA ILE A 140 18.89 -19.99 3.19
C ILE A 140 18.18 -18.91 2.37
N MET A 141 17.47 -17.99 3.04
CA MET A 141 16.70 -16.94 2.37
C MET A 141 17.58 -15.91 1.65
N SER A 142 18.71 -15.54 2.22
CA SER A 142 19.68 -14.59 1.61
C SER A 142 20.35 -15.18 0.35
N ASN A 143 20.47 -16.49 0.28
CA ASN A 143 21.05 -17.20 -0.86
C ASN A 143 20.05 -17.52 -1.98
N LEU A 144 18.77 -17.18 -1.81
CA LEU A 144 17.76 -17.39 -2.84
C LEU A 144 17.93 -16.37 -3.99
N LYS A 145 18.47 -16.85 -5.10
CA LYS A 145 18.60 -16.05 -6.35
C LYS A 145 17.27 -16.11 -7.13
N LEU A 146 16.28 -15.38 -6.69
CA LEU A 146 14.99 -15.32 -7.38
C LEU A 146 14.96 -14.21 -8.42
N ALA A 147 14.41 -14.51 -9.61
CA ALA A 147 14.21 -13.50 -10.64
C ALA A 147 13.33 -12.34 -10.13
N TYR A 148 13.62 -11.13 -10.59
CA TYR A 148 12.80 -9.96 -10.28
C TYR A 148 11.42 -10.09 -10.96
N PRO A 149 10.30 -9.94 -10.26
CA PRO A 149 8.98 -10.06 -10.88
C PRO A 149 8.75 -8.95 -11.90
N LYS A 150 8.46 -9.31 -13.15
CA LYS A 150 8.38 -8.38 -14.29
C LYS A 150 7.38 -7.24 -14.10
N LYS A 151 6.30 -7.45 -13.36
CA LYS A 151 5.20 -6.48 -13.19
C LYS A 151 5.07 -5.91 -11.77
N ILE A 152 6.08 -6.05 -10.93
CA ILE A 152 5.98 -5.62 -9.53
C ILE A 152 5.78 -4.11 -9.40
N GLN A 153 6.39 -3.33 -10.28
CA GLN A 153 6.27 -1.87 -10.30
C GLN A 153 4.86 -1.39 -10.67
N GLU A 154 4.10 -2.19 -11.43
CA GLU A 154 2.71 -1.90 -11.78
C GLU A 154 1.75 -2.50 -10.72
N ALA A 155 2.04 -3.72 -10.25
CA ALA A 155 1.14 -4.46 -9.38
C ALA A 155 1.07 -3.89 -7.95
N VAL A 156 2.20 -3.42 -7.39
CA VAL A 156 2.22 -2.87 -6.03
C VAL A 156 1.37 -1.61 -5.91
N PRO A 157 1.54 -0.59 -6.78
CA PRO A 157 0.67 0.59 -6.74
C PRO A 157 -0.81 0.26 -6.95
N ALA A 158 -1.13 -0.60 -7.92
CA ALA A 158 -2.51 -1.03 -8.17
C ALA A 158 -3.13 -1.76 -6.96
N ASN A 159 -2.34 -2.54 -6.22
CA ASN A 159 -2.80 -3.20 -5.00
C ASN A 159 -3.12 -2.19 -3.89
N LEU A 160 -2.35 -1.12 -3.76
CA LEU A 160 -2.62 -0.03 -2.80
C LEU A 160 -3.94 0.69 -3.09
N GLN A 161 -4.44 0.61 -4.32
CA GLN A 161 -5.75 1.10 -4.76
C GLN A 161 -6.83 0.00 -4.76
N CYS A 162 -6.64 -1.11 -4.05
CA CYS A 162 -7.54 -2.29 -4.10
C CYS A 162 -7.77 -2.85 -5.52
N GLY A 163 -6.84 -2.64 -6.44
CA GLY A 163 -6.95 -3.07 -7.84
C GLY A 163 -7.91 -2.26 -8.70
N LEU A 164 -8.40 -1.13 -8.19
CA LEU A 164 -9.16 -0.19 -9.02
C LEU A 164 -8.18 0.63 -9.87
N PRO A 165 -8.49 0.88 -11.15
CA PRO A 165 -7.69 1.81 -11.94
C PRO A 165 -7.84 3.22 -11.37
N LEU A 166 -6.79 4.02 -11.46
CA LEU A 166 -6.92 5.46 -11.27
C LEU A 166 -7.91 5.99 -12.31
N LYS A 167 -8.92 6.68 -11.82
CA LYS A 167 -9.91 7.33 -12.68
C LYS A 167 -9.48 8.76 -12.97
N SER A 168 -8.29 8.99 -13.54
CA SER A 168 -8.01 10.29 -14.12
C SER A 168 -8.65 10.38 -15.51
N GLU A 169 -9.41 11.42 -15.73
CA GLU A 169 -9.97 11.76 -17.04
C GLU A 169 -9.13 12.85 -17.73
N ILE A 170 -8.30 13.55 -16.97
CA ILE A 170 -7.57 14.73 -17.41
C ILE A 170 -6.05 14.48 -17.39
N LEU A 171 -5.51 13.91 -16.32
CA LEU A 171 -4.06 13.78 -16.09
C LEU A 171 -3.52 12.39 -16.42
N ASN A 172 -2.33 12.32 -17.03
CA ASN A 172 -1.56 11.08 -17.14
C ASN A 172 -0.85 10.83 -15.81
N SER A 173 -1.45 10.01 -14.98
CA SER A 173 -0.98 9.74 -13.64
C SER A 173 -0.16 8.45 -13.57
N GLY A 174 0.80 8.42 -12.65
CA GLY A 174 1.61 7.28 -12.29
C GLY A 174 1.64 7.07 -10.78
N PHE A 175 2.62 6.32 -10.30
CA PHE A 175 2.84 6.10 -8.86
C PHE A 175 4.31 6.25 -8.51
N VAL A 176 4.56 6.89 -7.36
CA VAL A 176 5.86 6.89 -6.69
C VAL A 176 5.62 6.44 -5.25
N ASP A 177 6.31 5.41 -4.81
CA ASP A 177 6.15 4.81 -3.47
C ASP A 177 4.68 4.51 -3.09
N GLY A 178 3.90 4.08 -4.09
CA GLY A 178 2.49 3.75 -3.91
C GLY A 178 1.54 4.93 -3.84
N ILE A 179 2.03 6.16 -3.99
CA ILE A 179 1.21 7.38 -4.00
C ILE A 179 0.90 7.77 -5.44
N PRO A 180 -0.37 8.07 -5.79
CA PRO A 180 -0.71 8.62 -7.08
C PRO A 180 0.05 9.92 -7.35
N THR A 181 0.70 10.02 -8.50
CA THR A 181 1.53 11.18 -8.84
C THR A 181 1.29 11.62 -10.28
N VAL A 182 1.56 12.90 -10.53
CA VAL A 182 1.62 13.47 -11.87
C VAL A 182 2.96 14.16 -12.08
N THR A 183 3.43 14.19 -13.33
CA THR A 183 4.64 14.93 -13.68
C THR A 183 4.33 16.41 -13.79
N PRO A 184 5.32 17.30 -13.56
CA PRO A 184 5.14 18.72 -13.81
C PRO A 184 4.77 19.03 -15.26
N GLU A 185 5.32 18.28 -16.21
CA GLU A 185 5.05 18.44 -17.64
C GLU A 185 3.57 18.17 -17.97
N ASP A 186 3.00 17.11 -17.41
CA ASP A 186 1.59 16.79 -17.64
C ASP A 186 0.68 17.82 -16.95
N LEU A 187 0.94 18.17 -15.69
CA LEU A 187 0.17 19.19 -14.98
C LEU A 187 0.21 20.53 -15.69
N HIS A 188 1.39 20.95 -16.19
CA HIS A 188 1.53 22.23 -16.91
C HIS A 188 0.59 22.32 -18.11
N THR A 189 0.41 21.23 -18.87
CA THR A 189 -0.49 21.20 -20.03
C THR A 189 -1.97 21.20 -19.64
N LYS A 190 -2.30 20.95 -18.38
CA LYS A 190 -3.67 20.78 -17.86
C LYS A 190 -4.07 21.86 -16.84
N LEU A 191 -3.23 22.89 -16.64
CA LEU A 191 -3.59 24.01 -15.78
C LEU A 191 -4.92 24.62 -16.21
N GLY A 192 -5.76 24.96 -15.22
CA GLY A 192 -7.12 25.46 -15.45
C GLY A 192 -8.18 24.37 -15.65
N HIS A 193 -7.79 23.10 -15.80
CA HIS A 193 -8.72 21.96 -15.91
C HIS A 193 -8.74 21.09 -14.64
N VAL A 194 -7.72 21.23 -13.79
CA VAL A 194 -7.60 20.52 -12.52
C VAL A 194 -7.35 21.51 -11.40
N LYS A 195 -7.78 21.19 -10.19
CA LYS A 195 -7.56 22.02 -9.02
C LYS A 195 -6.21 21.73 -8.40
N VAL A 196 -5.39 22.75 -8.22
CA VAL A 196 -4.07 22.64 -7.61
C VAL A 196 -4.15 23.19 -6.18
N ILE A 197 -3.64 22.43 -5.21
CA ILE A 197 -3.57 22.82 -3.80
C ILE A 197 -2.12 22.78 -3.33
N ASP A 198 -1.58 23.95 -3.00
CA ASP A 198 -0.24 24.06 -2.41
C ASP A 198 -0.34 23.83 -0.89
N VAL A 199 0.36 22.81 -0.42
CA VAL A 199 0.32 22.39 0.99
C VAL A 199 1.48 22.91 1.83
N ARG A 200 2.21 23.90 1.30
CA ARG A 200 3.29 24.59 2.00
C ARG A 200 2.72 25.66 2.96
N GLY A 201 3.61 26.23 3.76
CA GLY A 201 3.25 27.42 4.53
C GLY A 201 3.17 28.70 3.68
N PRO A 202 2.50 29.75 4.18
CA PRO A 202 2.37 31.03 3.47
C PRO A 202 3.72 31.66 3.06
N ASP A 203 4.73 31.54 3.93
CA ASP A 203 6.08 32.05 3.66
C ASP A 203 6.76 31.31 2.50
N GLU A 204 6.50 30.00 2.36
CA GLU A 204 7.03 29.21 1.25
C GLU A 204 6.25 29.45 -0.05
N TYR A 205 4.97 29.75 0.05
CA TYR A 205 4.08 29.99 -1.10
C TYR A 205 4.52 31.24 -1.88
N ASN A 206 5.00 32.27 -1.18
CA ASN A 206 5.42 33.55 -1.74
C ASN A 206 6.95 33.78 -1.79
N ASN A 207 7.75 32.73 -1.51
CA ASN A 207 9.22 32.82 -1.54
C ASN A 207 9.79 32.85 -2.99
N GLU A 208 11.11 32.61 -3.12
CA GLU A 208 11.81 32.58 -4.40
C GLU A 208 11.27 31.54 -5.40
N LEU A 209 10.66 30.44 -4.91
CA LEU A 209 10.06 29.42 -5.75
C LEU A 209 8.67 29.81 -6.27
N GLY A 210 7.99 30.75 -5.61
CA GLY A 210 6.62 31.11 -5.93
C GLY A 210 5.65 29.93 -5.78
N HIS A 211 4.49 30.04 -6.43
CA HIS A 211 3.47 28.98 -6.49
C HIS A 211 2.97 28.78 -7.92
N ILE A 212 2.36 27.66 -8.19
CA ILE A 212 1.75 27.36 -9.49
C ILE A 212 0.55 28.32 -9.70
N PRO A 213 0.39 28.89 -10.89
CA PRO A 213 -0.74 29.79 -11.18
C PRO A 213 -2.10 29.19 -10.80
N SER A 214 -2.92 29.97 -10.12
CA SER A 214 -4.24 29.57 -9.61
C SER A 214 -4.23 28.44 -8.56
N ALA A 215 -3.09 28.11 -7.95
CA ALA A 215 -3.04 27.15 -6.85
C ALA A 215 -3.64 27.77 -5.58
N ASP A 216 -4.54 27.02 -4.94
CA ASP A 216 -5.07 27.37 -3.62
C ASP A 216 -4.04 27.03 -2.54
N LEU A 217 -3.82 27.92 -1.58
CA LEU A 217 -3.00 27.62 -0.42
C LEU A 217 -3.82 26.93 0.68
N ALA A 218 -3.39 25.74 1.09
CA ALA A 218 -3.93 25.06 2.26
C ALA A 218 -2.84 24.23 2.94
N THR A 219 -2.17 24.83 3.93
CA THR A 219 -1.05 24.18 4.63
C THR A 219 -1.40 22.79 5.15
N LEU A 220 -0.52 21.81 4.92
CA LEU A 220 -0.68 20.43 5.40
C LEU A 220 -0.99 20.41 6.90
N GLY A 221 -2.01 19.64 7.28
CA GLY A 221 -2.54 19.55 8.63
C GLY A 221 -3.97 20.10 8.72
N PRO A 222 -4.35 20.79 9.81
CA PRO A 222 -5.74 21.20 10.06
C PRO A 222 -6.34 22.10 8.98
N GLN A 223 -5.54 22.94 8.31
CA GLN A 223 -6.04 23.80 7.23
C GLN A 223 -6.43 22.98 6.00
N LEU A 224 -5.58 22.06 5.57
CA LEU A 224 -5.89 21.13 4.48
C LEU A 224 -7.08 20.24 4.83
N ASP A 225 -7.11 19.73 6.05
CA ASP A 225 -8.20 18.88 6.54
C ASP A 225 -9.56 19.56 6.39
N LYS A 226 -9.66 20.80 6.89
CA LYS A 226 -10.86 21.62 6.76
C LYS A 226 -11.21 21.97 5.30
N LYS A 227 -10.20 22.24 4.46
CA LYS A 227 -10.42 22.53 3.03
C LYS A 227 -11.03 21.31 2.33
N LEU A 228 -10.46 20.12 2.56
CA LEU A 228 -10.95 18.87 1.96
C LEU A 228 -12.39 18.52 2.37
N ASP A 229 -12.84 18.94 3.56
CA ASP A 229 -14.24 18.74 3.97
C ASP A 229 -15.24 19.51 3.10
N GLY A 230 -14.81 20.61 2.50
CA GLY A 230 -15.63 21.44 1.60
C GLY A 230 -15.50 21.10 0.11
N GLU A 231 -14.60 20.19 -0.28
CA GLU A 231 -14.36 19.85 -1.68
C GLU A 231 -15.25 18.70 -2.16
N ASP A 232 -15.59 18.72 -3.46
CA ASP A 232 -16.28 17.58 -4.08
C ASP A 232 -15.35 16.37 -4.19
N ARG A 233 -15.80 15.22 -3.69
CA ARG A 233 -15.05 13.96 -3.75
C ARG A 233 -14.76 13.45 -5.17
N GLN A 234 -15.49 13.95 -6.16
CA GLN A 234 -15.30 13.62 -7.58
C GLN A 234 -14.32 14.57 -8.29
N GLU A 235 -13.95 15.68 -7.64
CA GLU A 235 -13.02 16.64 -8.21
C GLU A 235 -11.60 16.07 -8.31
N GLU A 236 -10.89 16.48 -9.37
CA GLU A 236 -9.51 16.05 -9.61
C GLU A 236 -8.55 17.06 -8.97
N LEU A 237 -7.83 16.62 -7.91
CA LEU A 237 -6.98 17.47 -7.10
C LEU A 237 -5.50 17.10 -7.27
N VAL A 238 -4.65 18.09 -7.43
CA VAL A 238 -3.19 17.94 -7.41
C VAL A 238 -2.60 18.69 -6.23
N PHE A 239 -1.93 17.97 -5.34
CA PHE A 239 -1.22 18.56 -4.21
C PHE A 239 0.22 18.88 -4.58
N VAL A 240 0.67 20.07 -4.17
CA VAL A 240 2.00 20.59 -4.44
C VAL A 240 2.70 20.96 -3.15
N CYS A 241 3.99 20.64 -3.05
CA CYS A 241 4.85 21.15 -1.99
C CYS A 241 6.24 21.48 -2.56
N ARG A 242 7.25 21.68 -1.69
CA ARG A 242 8.60 22.01 -2.16
C ARG A 242 9.22 20.91 -3.01
N SER A 243 9.18 19.63 -2.57
CA SER A 243 9.95 18.51 -3.18
C SER A 243 9.15 17.22 -3.40
N GLY A 244 7.83 17.20 -3.16
CA GLY A 244 6.97 16.02 -3.31
C GLY A 244 6.65 15.27 -2.02
N LYS A 245 7.36 15.45 -0.90
CA LYS A 245 7.12 14.69 0.35
C LYS A 245 5.80 15.06 1.03
N ARG A 246 5.58 16.33 1.35
CA ARG A 246 4.34 16.80 2.00
C ARG A 246 3.12 16.65 1.10
N SER A 247 3.27 16.80 -0.21
CA SER A 247 2.18 16.56 -1.17
C SER A 247 1.79 15.09 -1.23
N ALA A 248 2.72 14.16 -1.06
CA ALA A 248 2.41 12.74 -0.94
C ALA A 248 1.58 12.44 0.33
N GLU A 249 1.91 13.06 1.47
CA GLU A 249 1.11 12.96 2.70
C GLU A 249 -0.29 13.56 2.53
N ALA A 250 -0.38 14.71 1.87
CA ALA A 250 -1.66 15.35 1.53
C ALA A 250 -2.53 14.45 0.63
N THR A 251 -1.91 13.79 -0.35
CA THR A 251 -2.59 12.84 -1.23
C THR A 251 -3.16 11.65 -0.41
N LYS A 252 -2.38 11.09 0.51
CA LYS A 252 -2.87 10.03 1.43
C LYS A 252 -4.06 10.53 2.27
N MET A 253 -3.95 11.72 2.86
CA MET A 253 -5.02 12.32 3.66
C MET A 253 -6.32 12.46 2.85
N ALA A 254 -6.24 12.95 1.61
CA ALA A 254 -7.40 13.07 0.74
C ALA A 254 -7.99 11.71 0.37
N MET A 255 -7.14 10.70 0.09
CA MET A 255 -7.60 9.32 -0.16
C MET A 255 -8.36 8.74 1.05
N HIS A 256 -7.87 8.95 2.28
CA HIS A 256 -8.56 8.55 3.50
C HIS A 256 -9.93 9.23 3.67
N LYS A 257 -10.08 10.44 3.15
CA LYS A 257 -11.36 11.17 3.11
C LYS A 257 -12.29 10.74 1.97
N GLY A 258 -11.89 9.75 1.15
CA GLY A 258 -12.70 9.18 0.08
C GLY A 258 -12.59 9.88 -1.28
N PHE A 259 -11.57 10.71 -1.49
CA PHE A 259 -11.28 11.23 -2.82
C PHE A 259 -10.64 10.16 -3.70
N GLU A 260 -11.13 10.01 -4.93
CA GLU A 260 -10.66 8.99 -5.88
C GLU A 260 -9.65 9.54 -6.90
N LYS A 261 -9.64 10.85 -7.16
CA LYS A 261 -8.85 11.52 -8.20
C LYS A 261 -7.88 12.52 -7.59
N VAL A 262 -6.92 12.03 -6.79
CA VAL A 262 -5.96 12.88 -6.05
C VAL A 262 -4.52 12.48 -6.32
N TYR A 263 -3.66 13.45 -6.55
CA TYR A 263 -2.29 13.24 -7.02
C TYR A 263 -1.30 14.14 -6.29
N SER A 264 -0.07 13.64 -6.11
CA SER A 264 1.08 14.42 -5.67
C SER A 264 1.90 14.87 -6.88
N LEU A 265 2.31 16.13 -6.94
CA LEU A 265 3.22 16.62 -7.97
C LEU A 265 4.64 16.09 -7.73
N GLN A 266 5.18 15.36 -8.71
CA GLN A 266 6.54 14.82 -8.65
C GLN A 266 7.59 15.94 -8.58
N GLY A 267 8.47 15.87 -7.58
CA GLY A 267 9.53 16.85 -7.38
C GLY A 267 9.07 18.22 -6.89
N GLY A 268 7.74 18.47 -6.82
CA GLY A 268 7.15 19.70 -6.31
C GLY A 268 7.63 20.96 -7.01
N MET A 269 7.62 22.09 -6.29
CA MET A 269 8.05 23.39 -6.83
C MET A 269 9.52 23.44 -7.26
N LEU A 270 10.39 22.61 -6.68
CA LEU A 270 11.77 22.52 -7.14
C LEU A 270 11.82 22.05 -8.59
N ARG A 271 11.18 20.92 -8.91
CA ARG A 271 11.15 20.39 -10.28
C ARG A 271 10.38 21.28 -11.23
N TRP A 272 9.30 21.93 -10.77
CA TRP A 272 8.53 22.89 -11.54
C TRP A 272 9.41 24.07 -12.03
N ASN A 273 10.21 24.63 -11.12
CA ASN A 273 11.14 25.74 -11.44
C ASN A 273 12.33 25.30 -12.28
N GLU A 274 12.89 24.10 -12.08
CA GLU A 274 13.93 23.51 -12.93
C GLU A 274 13.48 23.46 -14.40
N LEU A 275 12.22 23.10 -14.62
CA LEU A 275 11.61 23.07 -15.97
C LEU A 275 11.21 24.43 -16.49
N ARG A 276 11.42 25.51 -15.71
CA ARG A 276 11.09 26.89 -16.05
C ARG A 276 9.61 27.10 -16.39
N PHE A 277 8.72 26.38 -15.75
CA PHE A 277 7.29 26.58 -15.89
C PHE A 277 6.81 27.84 -15.17
N PRO A 278 5.69 28.45 -15.59
CA PRO A 278 5.16 29.68 -14.99
C PRO A 278 4.88 29.51 -13.49
N PHE A 279 5.19 30.53 -12.72
CA PHE A 279 4.83 30.62 -11.32
C PHE A 279 4.41 32.05 -10.96
N GLU A 280 3.65 32.19 -9.90
CA GLU A 280 3.17 33.46 -9.36
C GLU A 280 3.73 33.72 -7.97
N ARG A 281 3.69 34.96 -7.54
CA ARG A 281 3.94 35.42 -6.17
C ARG A 281 2.91 36.49 -5.87
N ASP A 282 2.21 36.37 -4.75
CA ASP A 282 1.36 37.48 -4.32
C ASP A 282 2.26 38.68 -3.97
N MET A 283 2.23 39.68 -4.77
CA MET A 283 2.88 40.96 -4.45
C MET A 283 2.14 41.52 -3.24
N GLY A 284 2.78 41.42 -2.06
CA GLY A 284 2.24 42.00 -0.83
C GLY A 284 1.76 43.42 -1.15
N GLY A 285 0.47 43.66 -1.00
CA GLY A 285 -0.10 44.98 -1.18
C GLY A 285 0.60 45.94 -0.24
N SER A 286 1.23 46.94 -0.83
CA SER A 286 1.81 48.09 -0.17
C SER A 286 0.76 48.89 0.60
#